data_3adec1c6aad29c89afd79e57dd616efb
#
_entry.id   3adec1c6aad29c89afd79e57dd616efb
#
_cell.length_a   1.000
_cell.length_b   1.000
_cell.length_c   1.000
_cell.angle_alpha   90.00
_cell.angle_beta   90.00
_cell.angle_gamma   90.00
#
_symmetry.space_group_name_H-M   'P 1'
#
loop_
_entity.id
_entity.type
_entity.pdbx_description
1 polymer ?
#
loop_
_entity_poly.entity_id
_entity_poly.type
_entity_poly.pdbx_seq_one_letter_code
_entity_poly.pdbx_strand_id
1 'polypeptide(L)'
;MKVADIKNVAGIGGGVIGGSWAVLFAMKGLNVKLYDINDDCLANDKKTIVSNLEFLAENGAIEDKDAVLARIQFTTSMEEAVKDAQFIQESGPERLPIKHSMLAEIEKYAPVDAIVATSASGLPLGQITEHAVHPERCVGGHPYNPPHLIPLVEITKTEKTDEANVELAKEFYESLG
;
A
#
# COMPACT_ATOMS: atom_id res chain seq x y z
N MET A 1 -14.70 -5.96 9.17
CA MET A 1 -14.58 -5.48 7.78
C MET A 1 -14.52 -6.68 6.84
N LYS A 2 -15.03 -6.56 5.61
CA LYS A 2 -14.94 -7.57 4.54
C LYS A 2 -14.18 -6.95 3.35
N VAL A 3 -13.64 -7.78 2.46
CA VAL A 3 -12.94 -7.29 1.24
C VAL A 3 -13.81 -6.35 0.41
N ALA A 4 -15.10 -6.63 0.28
CA ALA A 4 -16.03 -5.78 -0.46
C ALA A 4 -16.20 -4.35 0.12
N ASP A 5 -15.84 -4.15 1.39
CA ASP A 5 -15.90 -2.86 2.07
C ASP A 5 -14.65 -2.01 1.79
N ILE A 6 -13.56 -2.62 1.32
CA ILE A 6 -12.31 -1.93 1.00
C ILE A 6 -12.49 -1.19 -0.32
N LYS A 7 -12.57 0.13 -0.26
CA LYS A 7 -12.71 1.03 -1.40
C LYS A 7 -11.60 2.06 -1.47
N ASN A 8 -11.07 2.46 -0.32
CA ASN A 8 -10.03 3.46 -0.20
C ASN A 8 -8.75 2.81 0.35
N VAL A 9 -7.67 2.95 -0.39
CA VAL A 9 -6.36 2.39 -0.04
C VAL A 9 -5.35 3.52 0.05
N ALA A 10 -4.47 3.46 1.03
CA ALA A 10 -3.33 4.35 1.12
C ALA A 10 -2.04 3.62 0.72
N GLY A 11 -1.26 4.20 -0.18
CA GLY A 11 0.13 3.84 -0.43
C GLY A 11 1.05 4.79 0.33
N ILE A 12 1.94 4.27 1.17
CA ILE A 12 2.87 5.07 1.97
C ILE A 12 4.30 4.83 1.49
N GLY A 13 4.86 5.85 0.82
CA GLY A 13 6.07 5.75 0.01
C GLY A 13 5.73 5.33 -1.42
N GLY A 14 6.04 6.20 -2.37
CA GLY A 14 5.88 5.94 -3.80
C GLY A 14 6.97 5.00 -4.33
N GLY A 15 7.97 5.55 -4.96
CA GLY A 15 9.08 4.78 -5.51
C GLY A 15 8.63 3.68 -6.48
N VAL A 16 9.52 2.70 -6.73
CA VAL A 16 9.23 1.61 -7.68
C VAL A 16 8.13 0.68 -7.15
N ILE A 17 8.22 0.27 -5.88
CA ILE A 17 7.27 -0.69 -5.29
C ILE A 17 5.94 -0.01 -4.97
N GLY A 18 5.96 1.12 -4.26
CA GLY A 18 4.73 1.81 -3.86
C GLY A 18 3.95 2.36 -5.06
N GLY A 19 4.65 2.90 -6.06
CA GLY A 19 4.01 3.31 -7.32
C GLY A 19 3.37 2.16 -8.07
N SER A 20 4.00 0.98 -8.07
CA SER A 20 3.45 -0.24 -8.67
C SER A 20 2.20 -0.75 -7.93
N TRP A 21 2.20 -0.68 -6.59
CA TRP A 21 1.00 -0.95 -5.80
C TRP A 21 -0.14 0.01 -6.13
N ALA A 22 0.16 1.32 -6.23
CA ALA A 22 -0.84 2.32 -6.57
C ALA A 22 -1.49 2.03 -7.94
N VAL A 23 -0.68 1.63 -8.93
CA VAL A 23 -1.18 1.19 -10.25
C VAL A 23 -2.10 -0.01 -10.11
N LEU A 24 -1.68 -1.08 -9.42
CA LEU A 24 -2.48 -2.29 -9.25
C LEU A 24 -3.83 -1.99 -8.58
N PHE A 25 -3.82 -1.26 -7.46
CA PHE A 25 -5.05 -0.91 -6.74
C PHE A 25 -6.00 -0.09 -7.62
N ALA A 26 -5.49 0.91 -8.34
CA ALA A 26 -6.28 1.76 -9.22
C ALA A 26 -6.86 0.99 -10.43
N MET A 27 -6.11 0.05 -11.00
CA MET A 27 -6.59 -0.86 -12.06
C MET A 27 -7.78 -1.70 -11.60
N LYS A 28 -7.81 -2.08 -10.33
CA LYS A 28 -8.91 -2.85 -9.73
C LYS A 28 -10.09 -1.99 -9.24
N GLY A 29 -10.06 -0.69 -9.57
CA GLY A 29 -11.15 0.23 -9.31
C GLY A 29 -11.16 0.85 -7.92
N LEU A 30 -10.08 0.67 -7.14
CA LEU A 30 -9.95 1.26 -5.80
C LEU A 30 -9.52 2.73 -5.89
N ASN A 31 -9.94 3.54 -4.93
CA ASN A 31 -9.43 4.89 -4.73
C ASN A 31 -8.11 4.81 -3.98
N VAL A 32 -7.06 5.40 -4.52
CA VAL A 32 -5.71 5.35 -3.96
C VAL A 32 -5.28 6.75 -3.54
N LYS A 33 -4.78 6.89 -2.32
CA LYS A 33 -4.03 8.06 -1.89
C LYS A 33 -2.57 7.65 -1.71
N LEU A 34 -1.69 8.20 -2.53
CA LEU A 34 -0.27 7.92 -2.48
C LEU A 34 0.45 9.06 -1.76
N TYR A 35 1.04 8.71 -0.62
CA TYR A 35 1.87 9.61 0.17
C TYR A 35 3.35 9.44 -0.18
N ASP A 36 4.06 10.55 -0.31
CA ASP A 36 5.51 10.58 -0.20
C ASP A 36 5.98 11.82 0.55
N ILE A 37 7.26 11.83 0.95
CA ILE A 37 7.82 12.79 1.93
C ILE A 37 7.83 14.24 1.42
N ASN A 38 7.88 14.46 0.11
CA ASN A 38 7.91 15.79 -0.51
C ASN A 38 7.39 15.79 -1.96
N ASP A 39 7.17 16.97 -2.50
CA ASP A 39 6.63 17.17 -3.84
C ASP A 39 7.55 16.66 -4.96
N ASP A 40 8.88 16.69 -4.77
CA ASP A 40 9.82 16.18 -5.77
C ASP A 40 9.72 14.66 -5.88
N CYS A 41 9.59 13.96 -4.75
CA CYS A 41 9.31 12.51 -4.73
C CYS A 41 7.99 12.22 -5.44
N LEU A 42 6.91 12.89 -5.07
CA LEU A 42 5.60 12.72 -5.71
C LEU A 42 5.62 13.00 -7.22
N ALA A 43 6.37 13.99 -7.67
CA ALA A 43 6.52 14.27 -9.09
C ALA A 43 7.23 13.13 -9.84
N ASN A 44 8.23 12.51 -9.21
CA ASN A 44 8.92 11.34 -9.77
C ASN A 44 8.01 10.09 -9.75
N ASP A 45 7.29 9.87 -8.66
CA ASP A 45 6.32 8.78 -8.54
C ASP A 45 5.26 8.87 -9.62
N LYS A 46 4.70 10.06 -9.84
CA LYS A 46 3.71 10.31 -10.89
C LYS A 46 4.25 10.00 -12.28
N LYS A 47 5.50 10.39 -12.58
CA LYS A 47 6.13 10.06 -13.87
C LYS A 47 6.24 8.55 -14.07
N THR A 48 6.68 7.82 -13.04
CA THR A 48 6.82 6.36 -13.08
C THR A 48 5.46 5.69 -13.25
N ILE A 49 4.44 6.14 -12.51
CA ILE A 49 3.06 5.64 -12.61
C ILE A 49 2.50 5.86 -14.01
N VAL A 50 2.65 7.06 -14.57
CA VAL A 50 2.19 7.37 -15.93
C VAL A 50 2.87 6.45 -16.94
N SER A 51 4.19 6.26 -16.85
CA SER A 51 4.93 5.36 -17.76
C SER A 51 4.45 3.90 -17.63
N ASN A 52 4.17 3.42 -16.42
CA ASN A 52 3.62 2.07 -16.21
C ASN A 52 2.22 1.93 -16.82
N LEU A 53 1.36 2.95 -16.67
CA LEU A 53 0.02 2.95 -17.25
C LEU A 53 0.05 3.01 -18.78
N GLU A 54 0.99 3.76 -19.37
CA GLU A 54 1.22 3.78 -20.81
C GLU A 54 1.60 2.40 -21.32
N PHE A 55 2.58 1.76 -20.68
CA PHE A 55 2.99 0.40 -21.02
C PHE A 55 1.83 -0.60 -20.93
N LEU A 56 1.01 -0.53 -19.88
CA LEU A 56 -0.15 -1.40 -19.69
C LEU A 56 -1.22 -1.18 -20.77
N ALA A 57 -1.49 0.08 -21.15
CA ALA A 57 -2.43 0.41 -22.20
C ALA A 57 -1.95 -0.07 -23.58
N GLU A 58 -0.68 0.15 -23.92
CA GLU A 58 -0.07 -0.31 -25.17
C GLU A 58 -0.10 -1.84 -25.33
N ASN A 59 -0.04 -2.57 -24.21
CA ASN A 59 -0.12 -4.04 -24.19
C ASN A 59 -1.54 -4.59 -23.96
N GLY A 60 -2.56 -3.73 -23.97
CA GLY A 60 -3.96 -4.13 -23.85
C GLY A 60 -4.38 -4.64 -22.46
N ALA A 61 -3.59 -4.36 -21.41
CA ALA A 61 -3.89 -4.76 -20.04
C ALA A 61 -4.92 -3.82 -19.38
N ILE A 62 -5.02 -2.58 -19.85
CA ILE A 62 -6.03 -1.60 -19.46
C ILE A 62 -6.57 -0.89 -20.69
N GLU A 63 -7.86 -0.51 -20.64
CA GLU A 63 -8.54 0.17 -21.75
C GLU A 63 -8.35 1.70 -21.69
N ASP A 64 -8.41 2.28 -20.48
CA ASP A 64 -8.37 3.72 -20.25
C ASP A 64 -7.39 4.05 -19.12
N LYS A 65 -6.16 4.43 -19.52
CA LYS A 65 -5.10 4.80 -18.57
C LYS A 65 -5.44 6.07 -17.77
N ASP A 66 -6.18 7.00 -18.37
CA ASP A 66 -6.52 8.27 -17.73
C ASP A 66 -7.58 8.05 -16.65
N ALA A 67 -8.53 7.16 -16.89
CA ALA A 67 -9.50 6.73 -15.88
C ALA A 67 -8.83 5.99 -14.71
N VAL A 68 -7.79 5.20 -14.96
CA VAL A 68 -7.02 4.54 -13.88
C VAL A 68 -6.22 5.59 -13.12
N LEU A 69 -5.51 6.49 -13.80
CA LEU A 69 -4.73 7.55 -13.15
C LEU A 69 -5.59 8.47 -12.29
N ALA A 70 -6.81 8.78 -12.73
CA ALA A 70 -7.75 9.63 -11.99
C ALA A 70 -8.15 9.08 -10.61
N ARG A 71 -7.95 7.76 -10.37
CA ARG A 71 -8.18 7.14 -9.06
C ARG A 71 -7.02 7.33 -8.09
N ILE A 72 -5.85 7.84 -8.54
CA ILE A 72 -4.66 8.02 -7.72
C ILE A 72 -4.53 9.50 -7.36
N GLN A 73 -4.66 9.81 -6.09
CA GLN A 73 -4.41 11.12 -5.51
C GLN A 73 -3.03 11.13 -4.85
N PHE A 74 -2.27 12.20 -5.04
CA PHE A 74 -0.93 12.37 -4.50
C PHE A 74 -0.94 13.38 -3.36
N THR A 75 -0.27 13.10 -2.25
CA THR A 75 -0.23 13.98 -1.08
C THR A 75 1.06 13.85 -0.30
N THR A 76 1.54 14.95 0.28
CA THR A 76 2.64 14.97 1.26
C THR A 76 2.13 14.96 2.71
N SER A 77 0.82 14.82 2.92
CA SER A 77 0.20 14.73 4.24
C SER A 77 -0.14 13.28 4.57
N MET A 78 0.50 12.74 5.62
CA MET A 78 0.16 11.40 6.13
C MET A 78 -1.31 11.30 6.54
N GLU A 79 -1.82 12.31 7.26
CA GLU A 79 -3.23 12.37 7.67
C GLU A 79 -4.17 12.25 6.48
N GLU A 80 -3.94 13.08 5.43
CA GLU A 80 -4.77 13.03 4.22
C GLU A 80 -4.73 11.67 3.52
N ALA A 81 -3.58 11.01 3.55
CA ALA A 81 -3.43 9.70 2.93
C ALA A 81 -4.24 8.61 3.65
N VAL A 82 -4.19 8.58 4.99
CA VAL A 82 -4.64 7.40 5.75
C VAL A 82 -5.98 7.56 6.46
N LYS A 83 -6.50 8.79 6.67
CA LYS A 83 -7.69 9.03 7.51
C LYS A 83 -8.96 8.28 7.08
N ASP A 84 -9.09 7.96 5.80
CA ASP A 84 -10.26 7.27 5.24
C ASP A 84 -9.90 5.88 4.66
N ALA A 85 -8.66 5.42 4.85
CA ALA A 85 -8.18 4.18 4.28
C ALA A 85 -8.67 2.97 5.06
N GLN A 86 -9.13 1.94 4.35
CA GLN A 86 -9.42 0.63 4.93
C GLN A 86 -8.21 -0.32 4.85
N PHE A 87 -7.34 -0.10 3.87
CA PHE A 87 -6.11 -0.86 3.69
C PHE A 87 -4.95 0.09 3.41
N ILE A 88 -3.83 -0.09 4.09
CA ILE A 88 -2.64 0.76 4.00
C ILE A 88 -1.46 -0.11 3.62
N GLN A 89 -0.86 0.16 2.46
CA GLN A 89 0.34 -0.52 1.98
C GLN A 89 1.57 0.38 2.18
N GLU A 90 2.41 0.03 3.14
CA GLU A 90 3.64 0.76 3.45
C GLU A 90 4.80 0.22 2.61
N SER A 91 5.48 1.09 1.86
CA SER A 91 6.58 0.77 0.93
C SER A 91 7.75 1.76 1.06
N GLY A 92 7.93 2.34 2.24
CA GLY A 92 9.04 3.26 2.52
C GLY A 92 10.40 2.55 2.66
N PRO A 93 11.46 3.32 2.92
CA PRO A 93 12.82 2.80 3.04
C PRO A 93 12.95 1.68 4.07
N GLU A 94 13.76 0.66 3.74
CA GLU A 94 13.97 -0.52 4.59
C GLU A 94 14.97 -0.25 5.72
N ARG A 95 14.58 0.67 6.63
CA ARG A 95 15.33 1.10 7.81
C ARG A 95 14.40 1.18 9.01
N LEU A 96 14.68 0.41 10.08
CA LEU A 96 13.83 0.31 11.26
C LEU A 96 13.39 1.67 11.85
N PRO A 97 14.29 2.66 12.07
CA PRO A 97 13.86 3.95 12.62
C PRO A 97 12.85 4.67 11.73
N ILE A 98 12.96 4.53 10.39
CA ILE A 98 12.00 5.11 9.44
C ILE A 98 10.68 4.35 9.50
N LYS A 99 10.72 3.01 9.50
CA LYS A 99 9.52 2.17 9.63
C LYS A 99 8.75 2.47 10.91
N HIS A 100 9.45 2.60 12.06
CA HIS A 100 8.83 2.97 13.34
C HIS A 100 8.16 4.35 13.27
N SER A 101 8.85 5.35 12.71
CA SER A 101 8.29 6.70 12.56
C SER A 101 7.07 6.71 11.64
N MET A 102 7.14 6.01 10.50
CA MET A 102 6.02 5.91 9.56
C MET A 102 4.82 5.20 10.18
N LEU A 103 5.05 4.07 10.88
CA LEU A 103 3.96 3.33 11.53
C LEU A 103 3.30 4.17 12.62
N ALA A 104 4.07 4.88 13.44
CA ALA A 104 3.52 5.78 14.46
C ALA A 104 2.66 6.90 13.86
N GLU A 105 3.09 7.49 12.74
CA GLU A 105 2.28 8.51 12.03
C GLU A 105 1.02 7.91 11.38
N ILE A 106 1.10 6.70 10.82
CA ILE A 106 -0.07 5.98 10.31
C ILE A 106 -1.08 5.74 11.43
N GLU A 107 -0.63 5.19 12.56
CA GLU A 107 -1.52 4.86 13.69
C GLU A 107 -2.21 6.08 14.32
N LYS A 108 -1.58 7.24 14.20
CA LYS A 108 -2.14 8.50 14.72
C LYS A 108 -3.40 8.95 13.98
N TYR A 109 -3.49 8.65 12.68
CA TYR A 109 -4.53 9.21 11.82
C TYR A 109 -5.42 8.17 11.14
N ALA A 110 -4.94 6.93 10.99
CA ALA A 110 -5.69 5.88 10.33
C ALA A 110 -6.84 5.36 11.19
N PRO A 111 -7.96 4.92 10.57
CA PRO A 111 -8.99 4.17 11.28
C PRO A 111 -8.39 2.97 12.02
N VAL A 112 -8.88 2.69 13.23
CA VAL A 112 -8.35 1.64 14.10
C VAL A 112 -8.51 0.23 13.50
N ASP A 113 -9.50 0.04 12.64
CA ASP A 113 -9.82 -1.21 11.95
C ASP A 113 -9.17 -1.33 10.55
N ALA A 114 -8.41 -0.32 10.12
CA ALA A 114 -7.66 -0.39 8.87
C ALA A 114 -6.50 -1.39 8.98
N ILE A 115 -6.34 -2.25 7.97
CA ILE A 115 -5.17 -3.13 7.87
C ILE A 115 -3.94 -2.31 7.49
N VAL A 116 -2.82 -2.57 8.17
CA VAL A 116 -1.51 -1.99 7.83
C VAL A 116 -0.60 -3.11 7.35
N ALA A 117 -0.28 -3.09 6.06
CA ALA A 117 0.64 -4.04 5.43
C ALA A 117 1.97 -3.36 5.11
N THR A 118 3.09 -4.04 5.32
CA THR A 118 4.42 -3.54 4.91
C THR A 118 4.99 -4.36 3.76
N SER A 119 5.59 -3.67 2.79
CA SER A 119 6.32 -4.29 1.68
C SER A 119 7.76 -4.70 2.04
N ALA A 120 8.16 -4.59 3.30
CA ALA A 120 9.52 -4.91 3.74
C ALA A 120 9.88 -6.37 3.43
N SER A 121 11.10 -6.58 2.92
CA SER A 121 11.63 -7.91 2.57
C SER A 121 12.69 -8.42 3.56
N GLY A 122 13.58 -7.54 4.02
CA GLY A 122 14.72 -7.89 4.87
C GLY A 122 14.53 -7.59 6.36
N LEU A 123 13.46 -6.89 6.74
CA LEU A 123 13.16 -6.55 8.12
C LEU A 123 12.02 -7.43 8.66
N PRO A 124 12.24 -8.19 9.75
CA PRO A 124 11.17 -8.97 10.37
C PRO A 124 10.02 -8.09 10.83
N LEU A 125 8.77 -8.51 10.55
CA LEU A 125 7.57 -7.77 10.93
C LEU A 125 7.53 -7.45 12.43
N GLY A 126 7.98 -8.39 13.28
CA GLY A 126 8.04 -8.19 14.74
C GLY A 126 8.94 -7.03 15.18
N GLN A 127 10.03 -6.76 14.42
CA GLN A 127 10.88 -5.59 14.67
C GLN A 127 10.22 -4.30 14.18
N ILE A 128 9.56 -4.34 13.01
CA ILE A 128 8.85 -3.17 12.47
C ILE A 128 7.72 -2.74 13.41
N THR A 129 7.01 -3.71 14.00
CA THR A 129 5.85 -3.47 14.88
C THR A 129 6.19 -3.44 16.38
N GLU A 130 7.49 -3.40 16.74
CA GLU A 130 7.92 -3.44 18.14
C GLU A 130 7.26 -2.35 19.00
N HIS A 131 7.07 -1.17 18.44
CA HIS A 131 6.50 0.00 19.10
C HIS A 131 5.07 0.32 18.64
N ALA A 132 4.44 -0.56 17.86
CA ALA A 132 3.08 -0.36 17.38
C ALA A 132 2.08 -0.33 18.54
N VAL A 133 1.11 0.58 18.45
CA VAL A 133 -0.01 0.67 19.40
C VAL A 133 -1.04 -0.43 19.08
N HIS A 134 -1.20 -0.74 17.79
CA HIS A 134 -2.15 -1.72 17.26
C HIS A 134 -1.47 -2.79 16.40
N PRO A 135 -0.56 -3.61 16.97
CA PRO A 135 0.15 -4.64 16.22
C PRO A 135 -0.77 -5.75 15.67
N GLU A 136 -1.97 -5.90 16.24
CA GLU A 136 -2.96 -6.91 15.84
C GLU A 136 -3.46 -6.74 14.41
N ARG A 137 -3.38 -5.52 13.85
CA ARG A 137 -3.79 -5.19 12.47
C ARG A 137 -2.63 -5.09 11.47
N CYS A 138 -1.40 -5.35 11.92
CA CYS A 138 -0.20 -5.26 11.10
C CYS A 138 0.16 -6.61 10.49
N VAL A 139 0.37 -6.62 9.17
CA VAL A 139 0.80 -7.80 8.41
C VAL A 139 2.01 -7.47 7.54
N GLY A 140 2.81 -8.46 7.20
CA GLY A 140 3.72 -8.35 6.07
C GLY A 140 2.93 -8.62 4.79
N GLY A 141 3.09 -7.77 3.79
CA GLY A 141 2.50 -7.93 2.45
C GLY A 141 3.60 -7.68 1.43
N HIS A 142 4.57 -8.61 1.36
CA HIS A 142 5.75 -8.49 0.51
C HIS A 142 5.44 -8.89 -0.93
N PRO A 143 5.50 -7.94 -1.89
CA PRO A 143 5.21 -8.24 -3.28
C PRO A 143 6.43 -8.82 -4.00
N TYR A 144 6.18 -9.63 -5.02
CA TYR A 144 7.14 -9.82 -6.09
C TYR A 144 7.05 -8.64 -7.06
N ASN A 145 8.18 -8.01 -7.33
CA ASN A 145 8.26 -6.72 -8.01
C ASN A 145 8.37 -6.88 -9.53
N PRO A 146 7.55 -6.17 -10.32
CA PRO A 146 6.55 -5.18 -9.90
C PRO A 146 5.16 -5.82 -9.66
N PRO A 147 4.47 -5.47 -8.56
CA PRO A 147 3.21 -6.12 -8.18
C PRO A 147 2.07 -5.99 -9.20
N HIS A 148 2.06 -4.96 -10.02
CA HIS A 148 1.05 -4.81 -11.08
C HIS A 148 1.26 -5.76 -12.28
N LEU A 149 2.37 -6.51 -12.33
CA LEU A 149 2.68 -7.50 -13.37
C LEU A 149 2.86 -8.92 -12.80
N ILE A 150 3.30 -9.05 -11.56
CA ILE A 150 3.58 -10.34 -10.93
C ILE A 150 2.58 -10.56 -9.78
N PRO A 151 1.55 -11.42 -9.98
CA PRO A 151 0.48 -11.60 -9.02
C PRO A 151 0.87 -12.56 -7.88
N LEU A 152 1.92 -12.21 -7.14
CA LEU A 152 2.41 -12.99 -6.00
C LEU A 152 2.78 -12.07 -4.84
N VAL A 153 2.16 -12.33 -3.70
CA VAL A 153 2.41 -11.61 -2.44
C VAL A 153 2.66 -12.61 -1.33
N GLU A 154 3.77 -12.47 -0.63
CA GLU A 154 4.05 -13.24 0.59
C GLU A 154 3.44 -12.51 1.79
N ILE A 155 2.58 -13.22 2.54
CA ILE A 155 1.95 -12.66 3.74
C ILE A 155 2.66 -13.24 4.97
N THR A 156 3.10 -12.35 5.84
CA THR A 156 3.70 -12.72 7.14
C THR A 156 2.93 -12.10 8.29
N LYS A 157 3.00 -12.74 9.45
CA LYS A 157 2.36 -12.29 10.69
C LYS A 157 3.30 -12.44 11.88
N THR A 158 2.94 -11.81 13.00
CA THR A 158 3.56 -12.05 14.31
C THR A 158 2.58 -12.76 15.23
N GLU A 159 3.02 -13.14 16.42
CA GLU A 159 2.14 -13.69 17.47
C GLU A 159 1.08 -12.67 17.94
N LYS A 160 1.31 -11.38 17.70
CA LYS A 160 0.40 -10.29 18.06
C LYS A 160 -0.64 -9.99 16.98
N THR A 161 -0.44 -10.49 15.77
CA THR A 161 -1.34 -10.23 14.63
C THR A 161 -2.60 -11.08 14.76
N ASP A 162 -3.76 -10.46 14.69
CA ASP A 162 -5.04 -11.18 14.67
C ASP A 162 -5.20 -12.00 13.39
N GLU A 163 -5.59 -13.25 13.52
CA GLU A 163 -5.79 -14.16 12.39
C GLU A 163 -6.85 -13.65 11.41
N ALA A 164 -7.90 -13.00 11.93
CA ALA A 164 -8.93 -12.39 11.08
C ALA A 164 -8.37 -11.28 10.16
N ASN A 165 -7.35 -10.54 10.62
CA ASN A 165 -6.68 -9.53 9.82
C ASN A 165 -5.75 -10.14 8.77
N VAL A 166 -5.12 -11.27 9.09
CA VAL A 166 -4.31 -12.06 8.12
C VAL A 166 -5.19 -12.59 7.00
N GLU A 167 -6.33 -13.22 7.34
CA GLU A 167 -7.26 -13.77 6.35
C GLU A 167 -7.86 -12.64 5.49
N LEU A 168 -8.24 -11.51 6.10
CA LEU A 168 -8.73 -10.35 5.35
C LEU A 168 -7.68 -9.80 4.36
N ALA A 169 -6.43 -9.69 4.80
CA ALA A 169 -5.34 -9.24 3.94
C ALA A 169 -5.10 -10.22 2.77
N LYS A 170 -5.15 -11.53 3.06
CA LYS A 170 -5.03 -12.58 2.05
C LYS A 170 -6.15 -12.49 1.01
N GLU A 171 -7.41 -12.49 1.47
CA GLU A 171 -8.57 -12.34 0.59
C GLU A 171 -8.51 -11.05 -0.23
N PHE A 172 -8.02 -9.96 0.38
CA PHE A 172 -7.86 -8.69 -0.33
C PHE A 172 -6.84 -8.81 -1.46
N TYR A 173 -5.63 -9.32 -1.19
CA TYR A 173 -4.63 -9.51 -2.25
C TYR A 173 -5.10 -10.49 -3.34
N GLU A 174 -5.77 -11.58 -2.99
CA GLU A 174 -6.37 -12.52 -3.95
C GLU A 174 -7.41 -11.83 -4.84
N SER A 175 -8.17 -10.87 -4.31
CA SER A 175 -9.15 -10.11 -5.08
C SER A 175 -8.55 -9.18 -6.13
N LEU A 176 -7.26 -8.91 -6.02
CA LEU A 176 -6.51 -8.08 -6.98
C LEU A 176 -6.02 -8.88 -8.20
N GLY A 177 -6.05 -10.19 -8.16
CA GLY A 177 -5.74 -11.10 -9.28
C GLY A 177 -4.44 -11.83 -9.18
#